data_87ec0dd30e2425e7d7f344136556a46f
#
_entry.id   87ec0dd30e2425e7d7f344136556a46f
#
_cell.length_a   1.000
_cell.length_b   1.000
_cell.length_c   1.000
_cell.angle_alpha   90.00
_cell.angle_beta   90.00
_cell.angle_gamma   90.00
#
_symmetry.space_group_name_H-M   'P 1'
#
loop_
_entity.id
_entity.type
_entity.pdbx_description
1 polymer ?
#
loop_
_entity_poly.entity_id
_entity_poly.type
_entity_poly.pdbx_seq_one_letter_code
_entity_poly.pdbx_strand_id
1 'polypeptide(L)' 'MKNYVDVICLNQKNGKIKPLCIVWDDGVKYPIDKIVQVRNAASIKSGGMGLRYTCKIGLNFRYLYFSEGKWFIEKFD' A
#
# COMPACT_ATOMS: atom_id res chain seq x y z
N MET A 1 3.92 -12.40 -6.53
CA MET A 1 3.29 -11.74 -7.69
C MET A 1 2.64 -10.45 -7.25
N LYS A 2 2.84 -9.39 -8.04
CA LYS A 2 2.27 -8.10 -7.68
C LYS A 2 0.83 -8.01 -8.11
N ASN A 3 -0.04 -7.58 -7.22
CA ASN A 3 -1.40 -7.25 -7.56
C ASN A 3 -1.56 -5.75 -7.45
N TYR A 4 -1.71 -5.07 -8.56
CA TYR A 4 -1.91 -3.62 -8.54
C TYR A 4 -3.33 -3.31 -8.09
N VAL A 5 -3.46 -2.31 -7.24
CA VAL A 5 -4.73 -1.92 -6.66
C VAL A 5 -4.91 -0.42 -6.72
N ASP A 6 -6.15 0.03 -6.70
CA ASP A 6 -6.45 1.44 -6.53
C ASP A 6 -6.45 1.75 -5.04
N VAL A 7 -5.98 2.92 -4.67
CA VAL A 7 -5.88 3.33 -3.28
C VAL A 7 -6.36 4.76 -3.13
N ILE A 8 -7.22 4.98 -2.17
CA ILE A 8 -7.62 6.32 -1.79
C ILE A 8 -6.60 6.84 -0.80
N CYS A 9 -5.97 7.95 -1.12
CA CYS A 9 -4.89 8.49 -0.34
C CYS A 9 -5.14 9.90 0.15
N LEU A 10 -4.49 10.25 1.23
CA LEU A 10 -4.40 11.63 1.69
C LEU A 10 -3.00 12.14 1.36
N ASN A 11 -2.94 13.22 0.59
CA ASN A 11 -1.69 13.92 0.37
C ASN A 11 -1.54 14.92 1.51
N GLN A 12 -0.59 14.65 2.39
CA GLN A 12 -0.42 15.47 3.58
C GLN A 12 0.38 16.74 3.25
N LYS A 13 0.14 17.80 4.01
CA LYS A 13 0.84 19.06 3.79
C LYS A 13 2.35 18.98 3.97
N ASN A 14 2.82 17.92 4.64
CA ASN A 14 4.26 17.68 4.79
C ASN A 14 4.87 16.96 3.59
N GLY A 15 4.07 16.71 2.55
CA GLY A 15 4.55 16.03 1.35
C GLY A 15 4.44 14.52 1.39
N LYS A 16 4.05 13.94 2.51
CA LYS A 16 3.91 12.49 2.60
C LYS A 16 2.53 12.05 2.14
N ILE A 17 2.45 10.84 1.62
CA ILE A 17 1.20 10.24 1.16
C ILE A 17 0.76 9.19 2.16
N LYS A 18 -0.48 9.31 2.63
CA LYS A 18 -1.04 8.34 3.57
C LYS A 18 -2.14 7.56 2.88
N PRO A 19 -1.99 6.24 2.70
CA PRO A 19 -3.07 5.43 2.14
C PRO A 19 -4.20 5.28 3.17
N LEU A 20 -5.42 5.45 2.72
CA LEU A 20 -6.59 5.41 3.59
C LEU A 20 -7.46 4.19 3.34
N CYS A 21 -7.54 3.74 2.10
CA CYS A 21 -8.47 2.69 1.73
C CYS A 21 -7.99 2.02 0.45
N ILE A 22 -8.04 0.70 0.43
CA ILE A 22 -7.73 -0.08 -0.78
C ILE A 22 -9.04 -0.36 -1.49
N VAL A 23 -9.08 -0.08 -2.79
CA VAL A 23 -10.25 -0.36 -3.62
C VAL A 23 -9.90 -1.56 -4.50
N TRP A 24 -10.60 -2.65 -4.29
CA TRP A 24 -10.35 -3.88 -5.02
C TRP A 24 -11.04 -3.84 -6.39
N ASP A 25 -10.66 -4.77 -7.27
CA ASP A 25 -11.16 -4.80 -8.64
C ASP A 25 -12.68 -4.92 -8.74
N ASP A 26 -13.31 -5.55 -7.78
CA ASP A 26 -14.76 -5.69 -7.74
C ASP A 26 -15.45 -4.45 -7.17
N GLY A 27 -14.71 -3.40 -6.86
CA GLY A 27 -15.25 -2.18 -6.29
C GLY A 27 -15.39 -2.21 -4.78
N VAL A 28 -15.07 -3.31 -4.15
CA VAL A 28 -15.14 -3.41 -2.68
C VAL A 28 -14.02 -2.59 -2.07
N LYS A 29 -14.35 -1.82 -1.07
CA LYS A 29 -13.39 -0.97 -0.37
C LYS A 29 -12.97 -1.59 0.94
N TYR A 30 -11.68 -1.59 1.18
CA TYR A 30 -11.10 -2.10 2.42
C TYR A 30 -10.41 -0.94 3.12
N PRO A 31 -11.07 -0.31 4.09
CA PRO A 31 -10.45 0.79 4.83
C PRO A 31 -9.24 0.30 5.62
N ILE A 32 -8.21 1.11 5.65
CA ILE A 32 -7.01 0.81 6.42
C ILE A 32 -7.25 1.35 7.82
N ASP A 33 -7.32 0.46 8.81
CA ASP A 33 -7.61 0.86 10.18
C ASP A 33 -6.40 1.55 10.81
N LYS A 34 -5.21 1.07 10.50
CA LYS A 34 -3.99 1.62 11.08
C LYS A 34 -2.81 1.31 10.19
N ILE A 35 -1.91 2.27 10.07
CA ILE A 35 -0.60 2.05 9.46
C ILE A 35 0.38 1.82 10.61
N VAL A 36 0.92 0.61 10.67
CA VAL A 36 1.79 0.20 11.76
C VAL A 36 3.22 0.64 11.51
N GLN A 37 3.64 0.60 10.26
CA GLN A 37 5.02 0.89 9.92
C GLN A 37 5.14 1.31 8.47
N VAL A 38 6.05 2.20 8.19
CA VAL A 38 6.41 2.58 6.81
C VAL A 38 7.92 2.40 6.68
N ARG A 39 8.34 1.65 5.66
CA ARG A 39 9.76 1.44 5.40
C ARG A 39 10.09 1.63 3.93
N ASN A 40 11.31 2.01 3.66
CA ASN A 40 11.81 1.97 2.30
C ASN A 40 11.93 0.51 1.88
N ALA A 41 11.33 0.22 0.75
CA ALA A 41 11.39 -1.12 0.21
C ALA A 41 12.22 -1.08 -1.05
N ALA A 42 13.47 -1.36 -0.86
CA ALA A 42 14.25 -1.46 -2.03
C ALA A 42 13.98 -2.71 -2.64
N SER A 43 13.43 -2.97 -3.46
CA SER A 43 13.23 -3.97 -3.92
C SER A 43 12.89 -4.67 -4.64
N ILE A 44 12.47 -4.42 -4.75
CA ILE A 44 11.69 -5.01 -5.59
C ILE A 44 12.39 -5.14 -6.81
N LYS A 45 12.37 -6.21 -7.35
CA LYS A 45 12.96 -6.71 -8.53
C LYS A 45 13.13 -5.76 -9.68
N SER A 46 12.45 -4.67 -9.73
CA SER A 46 12.60 -3.70 -10.78
C SER A 46 13.67 -2.66 -10.48
N GLY A 47 14.29 -2.77 -9.34
CA GLY A 47 15.34 -1.82 -8.98
C GLY A 47 14.83 -0.44 -8.60
N GLY A 48 13.54 -0.27 -8.50
CA GLY A 48 12.98 1.01 -8.12
C GLY A 48 12.99 1.22 -6.62
N MET A 49 13.02 2.47 -6.20
CA MET A 49 12.83 2.80 -4.81
C MET A 49 11.35 2.89 -4.53
N GLY A 50 10.92 2.24 -3.49
CA GLY A 50 9.52 2.27 -3.11
C GLY A 50 9.34 2.35 -1.61
N LEU A 51 8.11 2.41 -1.20
CA LEU A 51 7.73 2.40 0.21
C LEU A 51 6.88 1.16 0.47
N ARG A 52 7.08 0.57 1.63
CA ARG A 52 6.24 -0.51 2.11
C ARG A 52 5.49 -0.03 3.36
N TYR A 53 4.17 -0.08 3.27
CA TYR A 53 3.31 0.25 4.39
C TYR A 53 2.77 -1.04 4.99
N THR A 54 3.00 -1.24 6.28
CA THR A 54 2.38 -2.34 6.99
C THR A 54 1.04 -1.83 7.51
N CYS A 55 -0.03 -2.38 6.97
CA CYS A 55 -1.38 -1.92 7.24
C CYS A 55 -2.18 -2.94 8.02
N LYS A 56 -2.94 -2.46 9.00
CA LYS A 56 -3.93 -3.30 9.66
C LYS A 56 -5.28 -3.06 8.99
N ILE A 57 -5.89 -4.12 8.50
CA ILE A 57 -7.18 -4.08 7.84
C ILE A 57 -8.05 -5.15 8.50
N GLY A 58 -9.02 -4.71 9.32
CA GLY A 58 -9.78 -5.63 10.14
C GLY A 58 -8.88 -6.38 11.09
N LEU A 59 -8.88 -7.69 11.05
CA LEU A 59 -8.03 -8.53 11.90
C LEU A 59 -6.73 -8.94 11.20
N ASN A 60 -6.49 -8.47 10.00
CA ASN A 60 -5.36 -8.90 9.19
C ASN A 60 -4.33 -7.79 9.03
N PHE A 61 -3.08 -8.21 8.87
CA PHE A 61 -2.01 -7.30 8.49
C PHE A 61 -1.64 -7.58 7.05
N ARG A 62 -1.41 -6.50 6.28
CA ARG A 62 -1.03 -6.61 4.88
C ARG A 62 0.07 -5.62 4.58
N TYR A 63 0.92 -5.98 3.63
CA TYR A 63 1.92 -5.07 3.11
C TYR A 63 1.38 -4.41 1.85
N LEU A 64 1.34 -3.10 1.87
CA LEU A 64 0.94 -2.30 0.72
C LEU A 64 2.16 -1.54 0.23
N TYR A 65 2.47 -1.69 -1.04
CA TYR A 65 3.66 -1.09 -1.62
C TYR A 65 3.30 0.06 -2.54
N PHE A 66 4.11 1.09 -2.50
CA PHE A 66 4.00 2.23 -3.40
C PHE A 66 5.32 2.39 -4.13
N SER A 67 5.29 2.33 -5.45
CA SER A 67 6.48 2.46 -6.28
C SER A 67 6.09 3.03 -7.64
N GLU A 68 6.85 4.01 -8.10
CA GLU A 68 6.63 4.61 -9.42
C GLU A 68 5.19 5.11 -9.63
N GLY A 69 4.62 5.70 -8.62
CA GLY A 69 3.27 6.24 -8.70
C GLY A 69 2.15 5.20 -8.64
N LYS A 70 2.48 3.94 -8.40
CA LYS A 70 1.50 2.86 -8.37
C LYS A 70 1.51 2.15 -7.04
N TRP A 71 0.35 1.61 -6.68
CA TRP A 71 0.18 0.83 -5.45
C TRP A 71 -0.02 -0.63 -5.80
N PHE A 72 0.57 -1.51 -5.03
CA PHE A 72 0.35 -2.95 -5.20
C PHE A 72 0.47 -3.70 -3.89
N ILE A 73 -0.16 -4.87 -3.87
CA ILE A 73 -0.06 -5.81 -2.76
C ILE A 73 0.65 -7.03 -3.29
N GLU A 74 1.63 -7.54 -2.54
CA GLU A 74 2.20 -8.82 -2.90
C GLU A 74 1.36 -9.91 -2.30
N LYS A 75 1.11 -10.92 -3.09
CA LYS A 75 0.37 -12.05 -2.62
C LYS A 75 1.28 -12.92 -1.79
N PHE A 76 0.83 -13.24 -0.60
CA PHE A 76 1.54 -14.19 0.23
C PHE A 76 1.06 -15.59 -0.11
N ASP A 77 1.97 -16.48 -0.26
CA ASP A 77 1.61 -17.87 -0.45
C ASP A 77 1.73 -18.63 0.85
#